data_3fb9dd49843e381c10eb86c11cfccd1e
#
_entry.id   3fb9dd49843e381c10eb86c11cfccd1e
#
_cell.length_a   1.000
_cell.length_b   1.000
_cell.length_c   1.000
_cell.angle_alpha   90.00
_cell.angle_beta   90.00
_cell.angle_gamma   90.00
#
_symmetry.space_group_name_H-M   'P 1'
#
loop_
_entity.id
_entity.type
_entity.pdbx_description
1 polymer ?
#
loop_
_entity_poly.entity_id
_entity_poly.type
_entity_poly.pdbx_seq_one_letter_code
_entity_poly.pdbx_strand_id
1 'polypeptide(L)'
;HNTCRNTPAAVKVGQATDVLVIPGMELCTAEEAHVVCLFETVEDALAFDKYVCAHIPKVPNRPEIFGEQWVLNENDEKIGEISELLITATDISINDVQALVKEFNGVAFPAHVDKDAYSVTASLGAIPPEAQFSAAELSLTADAAQQRLLHPELESMMLLRSSDAHYLHLMPEEHQTVEL
;
A
#
# COMPACT_ATOMS: atom_id res chain seq x y z
N HIS A 1 1.25 2.26 7.02
CA HIS A 1 -0.04 1.64 6.67
C HIS A 1 -1.18 2.62 6.89
N ASN A 2 -2.28 2.42 6.15
CA ASN A 2 -3.59 3.04 6.40
C ASN A 2 -3.60 4.59 6.46
N THR A 3 -2.62 5.26 5.84
CA THR A 3 -2.60 6.74 5.75
C THR A 3 -1.83 7.25 4.54
N CYS A 4 -2.30 8.38 3.98
CA CYS A 4 -1.64 9.15 2.93
C CYS A 4 -1.09 10.50 3.44
N ARG A 5 -1.08 10.76 4.75
CA ARG A 5 -0.79 12.11 5.27
C ARG A 5 0.61 12.62 5.00
N ASN A 6 1.57 11.74 4.70
CA ASN A 6 2.93 12.13 4.30
C ASN A 6 3.12 12.24 2.78
N THR A 7 2.11 11.91 1.96
CA THR A 7 2.20 12.01 0.49
C THR A 7 2.40 13.44 0.00
N PRO A 8 1.80 14.50 0.59
CA PRO A 8 2.07 15.88 0.17
C PRO A 8 3.53 16.27 0.26
N ALA A 9 4.20 15.89 1.35
CA ALA A 9 5.63 16.14 1.55
C ALA A 9 6.47 15.33 0.54
N ALA A 10 6.17 14.04 0.39
CA ALA A 10 6.89 13.16 -0.53
C ALA A 10 6.80 13.64 -1.99
N VAL A 11 5.61 14.05 -2.46
CA VAL A 11 5.41 14.58 -3.81
C VAL A 11 6.21 15.87 -4.03
N LYS A 12 6.22 16.80 -3.06
CA LYS A 12 7.03 18.03 -3.16
C LYS A 12 8.53 17.75 -3.24
N VAL A 13 9.03 16.83 -2.42
CA VAL A 13 10.44 16.41 -2.46
C VAL A 13 10.76 15.73 -3.79
N GLY A 14 9.88 14.85 -4.29
CA GLY A 14 10.02 14.20 -5.58
C GLY A 14 10.16 15.20 -6.72
N GLN A 15 9.29 16.22 -6.77
CA GLN A 15 9.37 17.29 -7.77
C GLN A 15 10.68 18.07 -7.74
N ALA A 16 11.30 18.22 -6.56
CA ALA A 16 12.58 18.91 -6.39
C ALA A 16 13.79 18.03 -6.76
N THR A 17 13.61 16.72 -6.91
CA THR A 17 14.69 15.73 -7.12
C THR A 17 14.53 14.92 -8.40
N ASP A 18 13.66 15.32 -9.33
CA ASP A 18 13.32 14.59 -10.56
C ASP A 18 12.82 13.15 -10.32
N VAL A 19 12.21 12.89 -9.17
CA VAL A 19 11.59 11.61 -8.85
C VAL A 19 10.08 11.73 -8.97
N LEU A 20 9.47 10.91 -9.81
CA LEU A 20 8.01 10.80 -9.86
C LEU A 20 7.51 10.05 -8.62
N VAL A 21 6.82 10.77 -7.73
CA VAL A 21 6.16 10.17 -6.56
C VAL A 21 4.67 10.02 -6.87
N ILE A 22 4.19 8.80 -6.82
CA ILE A 22 2.76 8.48 -6.97
C ILE A 22 2.15 8.47 -5.56
N PRO A 23 1.14 9.33 -5.27
CA PRO A 23 0.49 9.35 -3.97
C PRO A 23 -0.25 8.04 -3.71
N GLY A 24 -0.16 7.51 -2.49
CA GLY A 24 -0.86 6.28 -2.15
C GLY A 24 -0.68 5.86 -0.70
N MET A 25 -1.24 4.70 -0.38
CA MET A 25 -1.05 4.02 0.89
C MET A 25 -1.03 2.50 0.68
N GLU A 26 -0.45 1.81 1.61
CA GLU A 26 -0.70 0.39 1.81
C GLU A 26 -1.84 0.24 2.82
N LEU A 27 -2.99 -0.25 2.34
CA LEU A 27 -4.18 -0.50 3.14
C LEU A 27 -4.08 -1.89 3.77
N CYS A 28 -4.32 -2.00 5.07
CA CYS A 28 -4.53 -3.28 5.75
C CYS A 28 -6.03 -3.58 5.79
N THR A 29 -6.47 -4.58 5.04
CA THR A 29 -7.89 -4.96 4.92
C THR A 29 -8.42 -5.69 6.17
N ALA A 30 -9.72 -5.93 6.25
CA ALA A 30 -10.35 -6.68 7.34
C ALA A 30 -9.81 -8.12 7.46
N GLU A 31 -9.31 -8.69 6.37
CA GLU A 31 -8.68 -10.01 6.31
C GLU A 31 -7.19 -10.00 6.70
N GLU A 32 -6.68 -8.86 7.19
CA GLU A 32 -5.25 -8.64 7.48
C GLU A 32 -4.33 -8.82 6.25
N ALA A 33 -4.87 -8.61 5.05
CA ALA A 33 -4.11 -8.59 3.82
C ALA A 33 -3.78 -7.15 3.42
N HIS A 34 -2.54 -6.93 2.96
CA HIS A 34 -2.11 -5.63 2.48
C HIS A 34 -2.49 -5.42 1.02
N VAL A 35 -2.96 -4.22 0.70
CA VAL A 35 -3.31 -3.79 -0.65
C VAL A 35 -2.68 -2.42 -0.91
N VAL A 36 -1.88 -2.31 -1.96
CA VAL A 36 -1.35 -1.03 -2.43
C VAL A 36 -2.46 -0.28 -3.15
N CYS A 37 -2.74 0.94 -2.69
CA CYS A 37 -3.72 1.86 -3.26
C CYS A 37 -2.98 3.09 -3.76
N LEU A 38 -3.02 3.36 -5.07
CA LEU A 38 -2.34 4.48 -5.72
C LEU A 38 -3.36 5.43 -6.34
N PHE A 39 -3.06 6.72 -6.32
CA PHE A 39 -3.96 7.77 -6.78
C PHE A 39 -3.28 8.70 -7.77
N GLU A 40 -4.07 9.32 -8.66
CA GLU A 40 -3.56 10.26 -9.64
C GLU A 40 -3.06 11.56 -8.99
N THR A 41 -3.77 12.03 -7.96
CA THR A 41 -3.47 13.29 -7.28
C THR A 41 -3.31 13.12 -5.76
N VAL A 42 -2.63 14.07 -5.12
CA VAL A 42 -2.54 14.16 -3.66
C VAL A 42 -3.92 14.36 -3.04
N GLU A 43 -4.78 15.14 -3.71
CA GLU A 43 -6.14 15.43 -3.27
C GLU A 43 -6.99 14.15 -3.19
N ASP A 44 -6.91 13.29 -4.20
CA ASP A 44 -7.61 11.99 -4.22
C ASP A 44 -7.09 11.07 -3.11
N ALA A 45 -5.75 10.99 -2.95
CA ALA A 45 -5.12 10.22 -1.89
C ALA A 45 -5.56 10.67 -0.49
N LEU A 46 -5.63 11.99 -0.25
CA LEU A 46 -6.09 12.53 1.04
C LEU A 46 -7.60 12.37 1.25
N ALA A 47 -8.39 12.37 0.19
CA ALA A 47 -9.81 12.06 0.26
C ALA A 47 -10.03 10.60 0.68
N PHE A 48 -9.26 9.68 0.09
CA PHE A 48 -9.26 8.27 0.48
C PHE A 48 -8.73 8.06 1.91
N ASP A 49 -7.65 8.75 2.31
CA ASP A 49 -7.13 8.75 3.69
C ASP A 49 -8.23 9.09 4.71
N LYS A 50 -9.02 10.11 4.42
CA LYS A 50 -10.13 10.51 5.28
C LYS A 50 -11.19 9.41 5.41
N TYR A 51 -11.48 8.70 4.32
CA TYR A 51 -12.39 7.56 4.32
C TYR A 51 -11.80 6.43 5.18
N VAL A 52 -10.57 6.00 4.92
CA VAL A 52 -9.89 4.93 5.66
C VAL A 52 -9.78 5.26 7.15
N CYS A 53 -9.50 6.51 7.51
CA CYS A 53 -9.44 6.96 8.91
C CYS A 53 -10.74 6.72 9.68
N ALA A 54 -11.91 6.73 9.01
CA ALA A 54 -13.19 6.40 9.63
C ALA A 54 -13.37 4.89 9.85
N HIS A 55 -12.61 4.06 9.14
CA HIS A 55 -12.66 2.60 9.14
C HIS A 55 -11.53 1.94 9.95
N ILE A 56 -10.61 2.72 10.52
CA ILE A 56 -9.58 2.22 11.44
C ILE A 56 -10.17 2.08 12.84
N PRO A 57 -9.90 0.95 13.55
CA PRO A 57 -10.25 0.81 14.96
C PRO A 57 -9.71 1.95 15.81
N LYS A 58 -10.51 2.47 16.76
CA LYS A 58 -10.11 3.58 17.63
C LYS A 58 -9.19 3.11 18.78
N VAL A 59 -8.11 2.42 18.40
CA VAL A 59 -7.05 1.98 19.32
C VAL A 59 -5.97 3.05 19.35
N PRO A 60 -5.63 3.64 20.52
CA PRO A 60 -4.58 4.64 20.57
C PRO A 60 -3.21 4.03 20.27
N ASN A 61 -2.37 4.77 19.53
CA ASN A 61 -0.98 4.39 19.37
C ASN A 61 -0.26 4.39 20.72
N ARG A 62 0.74 3.51 20.86
CA ARG A 62 1.67 3.47 21.99
C ARG A 62 3.08 3.60 21.44
N PRO A 63 3.63 4.82 21.36
CA PRO A 63 4.92 5.09 20.71
C PRO A 63 6.08 4.30 21.33
N GLU A 64 6.02 4.00 22.62
CA GLU A 64 7.03 3.18 23.33
C GLU A 64 7.09 1.72 22.84
N ILE A 65 6.05 1.26 22.10
CA ILE A 65 5.97 -0.11 21.53
C ILE A 65 6.05 -0.07 20.01
N PHE A 66 5.24 0.80 19.37
CA PHE A 66 5.01 0.80 17.92
C PHE A 66 5.75 1.93 17.19
N GLY A 67 6.39 2.84 17.94
CA GLY A 67 7.04 4.02 17.40
C GLY A 67 6.08 5.19 17.18
N GLU A 68 6.67 6.31 16.80
CA GLU A 68 5.95 7.56 16.54
C GLU A 68 5.27 7.53 15.16
N GLN A 69 4.10 8.12 15.05
CA GLN A 69 3.33 8.22 13.81
C GLN A 69 3.23 9.69 13.37
N TRP A 70 4.38 10.26 13.01
CA TRP A 70 4.49 11.68 12.66
C TRP A 70 3.98 11.99 11.26
N VAL A 71 3.36 13.15 11.14
CA VAL A 71 3.12 13.81 9.86
C VAL A 71 4.20 14.87 9.68
N LEU A 72 4.94 14.74 8.58
CA LEU A 72 6.09 15.59 8.26
C LEU A 72 5.78 16.53 7.07
N ASN A 73 6.47 17.65 7.01
CA ASN A 73 6.52 18.48 5.81
C ASN A 73 7.75 18.12 4.95
N GLU A 74 7.93 18.82 3.83
CA GLU A 74 9.02 18.64 2.87
C GLU A 74 10.42 18.98 3.42
N ASN A 75 10.53 19.55 4.63
CA ASN A 75 11.77 19.90 5.32
C ASN A 75 12.07 18.95 6.49
N ASP A 76 11.37 17.79 6.56
CA ASP A 76 11.44 16.84 7.68
C ASP A 76 11.01 17.42 9.04
N GLU A 77 10.21 18.47 9.04
CA GLU A 77 9.67 19.05 10.26
C GLU A 77 8.35 18.39 10.64
N LYS A 78 8.16 18.01 11.89
CA LYS A 78 6.91 17.46 12.41
C LYS A 78 5.83 18.56 12.42
N ILE A 79 4.77 18.35 11.62
CA ILE A 79 3.61 19.24 11.52
C ILE A 79 2.35 18.63 12.14
N GLY A 80 2.39 17.35 12.48
CA GLY A 80 1.28 16.64 13.10
C GLY A 80 1.65 15.27 13.59
N GLU A 81 0.65 14.57 14.13
CA GLU A 81 0.77 13.22 14.64
C GLU A 81 -0.57 12.49 14.48
N ILE A 82 -0.53 11.19 14.23
CA ILE A 82 -1.72 10.35 14.13
C ILE A 82 -1.83 9.56 15.44
N SER A 83 -2.94 9.74 16.13
CA SER A 83 -3.17 9.18 17.46
C SER A 83 -3.67 7.72 17.43
N GLU A 84 -4.34 7.32 16.37
CA GLU A 84 -4.81 5.95 16.17
C GLU A 84 -3.68 5.05 15.67
N LEU A 85 -3.62 3.81 16.17
CA LEU A 85 -2.61 2.83 15.77
C LEU A 85 -2.83 2.39 14.32
N LEU A 86 -1.95 2.80 13.42
CA LEU A 86 -2.09 2.63 11.97
C LEU A 86 -1.87 1.20 11.46
N ILE A 87 -1.16 0.35 12.20
CA ILE A 87 -0.88 -1.03 11.77
C ILE A 87 -2.07 -1.98 11.98
N THR A 88 -3.18 -1.50 12.54
CA THR A 88 -4.38 -2.32 12.74
C THR A 88 -5.11 -2.56 11.43
N ALA A 89 -5.73 -3.74 11.29
CA ALA A 89 -6.65 -3.99 10.20
C ALA A 89 -7.83 -3.01 10.23
N THR A 90 -8.23 -2.53 9.06
CA THR A 90 -9.47 -1.76 8.88
C THR A 90 -10.66 -2.72 8.87
N ASP A 91 -11.88 -2.20 8.84
CA ASP A 91 -13.09 -2.99 8.57
C ASP A 91 -13.48 -3.04 7.08
N ILE A 92 -12.55 -2.63 6.19
CA ILE A 92 -12.72 -2.66 4.73
C ILE A 92 -12.35 -4.05 4.20
N SER A 93 -13.32 -4.75 3.60
CA SER A 93 -13.05 -6.06 2.99
C SER A 93 -12.20 -5.91 1.72
N ILE A 94 -11.28 -6.86 1.50
CA ILE A 94 -10.46 -6.92 0.29
C ILE A 94 -11.31 -6.95 -0.99
N ASN A 95 -12.52 -7.54 -0.93
CA ASN A 95 -13.43 -7.62 -2.06
C ASN A 95 -13.97 -6.25 -2.50
N ASP A 96 -13.98 -5.28 -1.61
CA ASP A 96 -14.53 -3.94 -1.86
C ASP A 96 -13.45 -2.93 -2.27
N VAL A 97 -12.15 -3.22 -1.99
CA VAL A 97 -11.06 -2.25 -2.15
C VAL A 97 -10.96 -1.71 -3.58
N GLN A 98 -11.00 -2.57 -4.59
CA GLN A 98 -10.83 -2.14 -5.98
C GLN A 98 -11.96 -1.20 -6.44
N ALA A 99 -13.20 -1.50 -6.08
CA ALA A 99 -14.34 -0.65 -6.40
C ALA A 99 -14.28 0.68 -5.64
N LEU A 100 -13.95 0.61 -4.33
CA LEU A 100 -13.81 1.76 -3.47
C LEU A 100 -12.71 2.72 -3.96
N VAL A 101 -11.50 2.22 -4.26
CA VAL A 101 -10.37 3.03 -4.69
C VAL A 101 -10.67 3.74 -6.02
N LYS A 102 -11.43 3.12 -6.93
CA LYS A 102 -11.90 3.75 -8.17
C LYS A 102 -12.79 4.97 -7.93
N GLU A 103 -13.58 4.98 -6.85
CA GLU A 103 -14.40 6.17 -6.49
C GLU A 103 -13.54 7.40 -6.16
N PHE A 104 -12.27 7.18 -5.81
CA PHE A 104 -11.27 8.21 -5.53
C PHE A 104 -10.23 8.35 -6.67
N ASN A 105 -10.56 7.99 -7.90
CA ASN A 105 -9.68 8.07 -9.08
C ASN A 105 -8.36 7.30 -8.90
N GLY A 106 -8.39 6.17 -8.19
CA GLY A 106 -7.22 5.35 -7.89
C GLY A 106 -7.26 3.97 -8.53
N VAL A 107 -6.14 3.27 -8.35
CA VAL A 107 -5.97 1.85 -8.69
C VAL A 107 -5.49 1.10 -7.47
N ALA A 108 -5.86 -0.18 -7.36
CA ALA A 108 -5.44 -1.01 -6.24
C ALA A 108 -4.97 -2.38 -6.73
N PHE A 109 -4.02 -2.97 -6.01
CA PHE A 109 -3.56 -4.33 -6.23
C PHE A 109 -3.03 -4.93 -4.92
N PRO A 110 -3.15 -6.27 -4.71
CA PRO A 110 -2.64 -6.92 -3.51
C PRO A 110 -1.11 -6.80 -3.45
N ALA A 111 -0.60 -6.46 -2.26
CA ALA A 111 0.81 -6.30 -1.99
C ALA A 111 1.48 -7.65 -1.78
N HIS A 112 2.77 -7.75 -2.21
CA HIS A 112 3.73 -8.83 -1.90
C HIS A 112 3.07 -10.22 -1.71
N VAL A 113 2.30 -10.67 -2.73
CA VAL A 113 1.49 -11.90 -2.67
C VAL A 113 2.31 -13.20 -2.46
N ASP A 114 3.63 -13.12 -2.58
CA ASP A 114 4.58 -14.20 -2.31
C ASP A 114 5.03 -14.29 -0.84
N LYS A 115 4.63 -13.35 0.03
CA LYS A 115 5.01 -13.35 1.45
C LYS A 115 4.07 -14.21 2.30
N ASP A 116 4.63 -14.82 3.36
CA ASP A 116 3.91 -15.70 4.29
C ASP A 116 3.09 -14.94 5.34
N ALA A 117 3.14 -13.60 5.34
CA ALA A 117 2.41 -12.76 6.28
C ALA A 117 1.86 -11.52 5.59
N TYR A 118 0.68 -11.11 6.01
CA TYR A 118 -0.03 -9.91 5.52
C TYR A 118 -0.24 -9.89 4.01
N SER A 119 -0.08 -11.02 3.32
CA SER A 119 -0.46 -11.17 1.92
C SER A 119 -1.85 -11.79 1.80
N VAL A 120 -2.53 -11.52 0.71
CA VAL A 120 -3.84 -12.12 0.42
C VAL A 120 -3.74 -13.65 0.34
N THR A 121 -2.64 -14.17 -0.20
CA THR A 121 -2.38 -15.61 -0.32
C THR A 121 -2.15 -16.28 1.02
N ALA A 122 -1.45 -15.61 1.96
CA ALA A 122 -1.26 -16.11 3.32
C ALA A 122 -2.56 -16.05 4.13
N SER A 123 -3.36 -15.00 3.98
CA SER A 123 -4.59 -14.80 4.77
C SER A 123 -5.76 -15.63 4.24
N LEU A 124 -5.93 -15.72 2.90
CA LEU A 124 -7.08 -16.35 2.26
C LEU A 124 -6.73 -17.58 1.41
N GLY A 125 -5.46 -17.86 1.19
CA GLY A 125 -4.99 -18.97 0.35
C GLY A 125 -4.96 -18.67 -1.15
N ALA A 126 -5.69 -17.67 -1.63
CA ALA A 126 -5.77 -17.23 -3.02
C ALA A 126 -6.29 -15.79 -3.10
N ILE A 127 -6.14 -15.14 -4.25
CA ILE A 127 -6.76 -13.84 -4.52
C ILE A 127 -8.23 -14.07 -4.89
N PRO A 128 -9.20 -13.52 -4.12
CA PRO A 128 -10.61 -13.71 -4.41
C PRO A 128 -10.98 -13.09 -5.78
N PRO A 129 -11.67 -13.81 -6.66
CA PRO A 129 -12.09 -13.27 -7.96
C PRO A 129 -13.07 -12.10 -7.82
N GLU A 130 -13.81 -12.04 -6.70
CA GLU A 130 -14.74 -10.97 -6.37
C GLU A 130 -14.01 -9.62 -6.15
N ALA A 131 -12.74 -9.64 -5.73
CA ALA A 131 -11.92 -8.46 -5.54
C ALA A 131 -11.55 -7.76 -6.87
N GLN A 132 -11.66 -8.47 -8.01
CA GLN A 132 -11.50 -7.93 -9.37
C GLN A 132 -10.16 -7.20 -9.61
N PHE A 133 -9.08 -7.62 -8.97
CA PHE A 133 -7.77 -7.08 -9.22
C PHE A 133 -7.25 -7.48 -10.60
N SER A 134 -6.62 -6.53 -11.31
CA SER A 134 -5.97 -6.75 -12.61
C SER A 134 -4.45 -6.83 -12.51
N ALA A 135 -3.90 -6.53 -11.35
CA ALA A 135 -2.47 -6.58 -11.08
C ALA A 135 -2.23 -7.16 -9.68
N ALA A 136 -1.03 -7.65 -9.42
CA ALA A 136 -0.55 -8.09 -8.11
C ALA A 136 0.92 -7.76 -7.96
N GLU A 137 1.35 -7.50 -6.73
CA GLU A 137 2.75 -7.22 -6.43
C GLU A 137 3.46 -8.47 -5.92
N LEU A 138 4.68 -8.66 -6.42
CA LEU A 138 5.65 -9.63 -5.93
C LEU A 138 6.84 -8.91 -5.28
N SER A 139 7.47 -9.54 -4.30
CA SER A 139 8.76 -9.07 -3.81
C SER A 139 9.84 -9.12 -4.91
N LEU A 140 10.92 -8.36 -4.75
CA LEU A 140 12.01 -8.29 -5.76
C LEU A 140 12.62 -9.65 -6.09
N THR A 141 12.69 -10.55 -5.11
CA THR A 141 13.36 -11.84 -5.22
C THR A 141 12.42 -13.00 -5.56
N ALA A 142 11.11 -12.74 -5.66
CA ALA A 142 10.12 -13.79 -5.94
C ALA A 142 10.32 -14.40 -7.34
N ASP A 143 10.14 -15.71 -7.46
CA ASP A 143 10.05 -16.39 -8.75
C ASP A 143 8.61 -16.29 -9.29
N ALA A 144 8.39 -15.44 -10.27
CA ALA A 144 7.07 -15.21 -10.87
C ALA A 144 6.49 -16.48 -11.51
N ALA A 145 7.33 -17.35 -12.10
CA ALA A 145 6.85 -18.58 -12.70
C ALA A 145 6.38 -19.57 -11.62
N GLN A 146 7.11 -19.66 -10.52
CA GLN A 146 6.70 -20.45 -9.37
C GLN A 146 5.40 -19.92 -8.75
N GLN A 147 5.27 -18.59 -8.60
CA GLN A 147 4.07 -17.99 -8.02
C GLN A 147 2.83 -18.24 -8.88
N ARG A 148 2.95 -18.18 -10.22
CA ARG A 148 1.85 -18.53 -11.13
C ARG A 148 1.45 -20.00 -11.06
N LEU A 149 2.38 -20.91 -10.78
CA LEU A 149 2.06 -22.32 -10.56
C LEU A 149 1.31 -22.55 -9.24
N LEU A 150 1.65 -21.80 -8.19
CA LEU A 150 0.99 -21.89 -6.88
C LEU A 150 -0.38 -21.18 -6.89
N HIS A 151 -0.49 -20.09 -7.60
CA HIS A 151 -1.63 -19.19 -7.67
C HIS A 151 -2.00 -18.94 -9.14
N PRO A 152 -2.77 -19.85 -9.78
CA PRO A 152 -3.10 -19.76 -11.22
C PRO A 152 -3.83 -18.48 -11.63
N GLU A 153 -4.52 -17.81 -10.70
CA GLU A 153 -5.17 -16.51 -10.94
C GLU A 153 -4.18 -15.42 -11.36
N LEU A 154 -2.90 -15.54 -10.98
CA LEU A 154 -1.85 -14.60 -11.37
C LEU A 154 -1.50 -14.66 -12.88
N GLU A 155 -1.92 -15.69 -13.60
CA GLU A 155 -1.70 -15.78 -15.07
C GLU A 155 -2.38 -14.65 -15.84
N SER A 156 -3.54 -14.19 -15.36
CA SER A 156 -4.31 -13.12 -15.98
C SER A 156 -3.96 -11.72 -15.43
N MET A 157 -3.07 -11.62 -14.45
CA MET A 157 -2.73 -10.36 -13.77
C MET A 157 -1.38 -9.82 -14.25
N MET A 158 -1.29 -8.49 -14.33
CA MET A 158 0.00 -7.79 -14.43
C MET A 158 0.78 -8.01 -13.13
N LEU A 159 2.01 -8.51 -13.21
CA LEU A 159 2.87 -8.66 -12.05
C LEU A 159 3.81 -7.46 -11.92
N LEU A 160 3.67 -6.74 -10.83
CA LEU A 160 4.53 -5.66 -10.41
C LEU A 160 5.59 -6.19 -9.45
N ARG A 161 6.73 -5.52 -9.37
CA ARG A 161 7.76 -5.84 -8.38
C ARG A 161 8.15 -4.59 -7.62
N SER A 162 8.23 -4.70 -6.31
CA SER A 162 8.71 -3.62 -5.45
C SER A 162 9.59 -4.14 -4.34
N SER A 163 10.32 -3.23 -3.72
CA SER A 163 11.20 -3.57 -2.59
C SER A 163 10.45 -3.67 -1.29
N ASP A 164 9.29 -3.02 -1.17
CA ASP A 164 8.60 -2.83 0.12
C ASP A 164 9.60 -2.32 1.19
N ALA A 165 10.43 -1.34 0.79
CA ALA A 165 11.55 -0.86 1.59
C ALA A 165 11.07 0.00 2.76
N HIS A 166 11.32 -0.45 3.99
CA HIS A 166 11.05 0.28 5.23
C HIS A 166 12.28 1.06 5.73
N TYR A 167 13.44 0.88 5.09
CA TYR A 167 14.70 1.55 5.41
C TYR A 167 15.43 1.93 4.13
N LEU A 168 16.19 3.04 4.17
CA LEU A 168 16.92 3.54 2.99
C LEU A 168 17.85 2.51 2.36
N HIS A 169 18.54 1.70 3.18
CA HIS A 169 19.46 0.68 2.67
C HIS A 169 18.76 -0.53 2.01
N LEU A 170 17.43 -0.63 2.12
CA LEU A 170 16.63 -1.66 1.45
C LEU A 170 16.07 -1.18 0.10
N MET A 171 16.21 0.11 -0.22
CA MET A 171 15.83 0.65 -1.51
C MET A 171 16.83 0.14 -2.56
N PRO A 172 16.37 -0.46 -3.67
CA PRO A 172 17.27 -0.94 -4.71
C PRO A 172 17.97 0.21 -5.42
N GLU A 173 19.26 0.04 -5.73
CA GLU A 173 20.03 1.00 -6.52
C GLU A 173 19.72 0.88 -8.02
N GLU A 174 19.25 -0.29 -8.47
CA GLU A 174 18.91 -0.55 -9.86
C GLU A 174 17.41 -0.26 -10.12
N HIS A 175 17.17 0.43 -11.22
CA HIS A 175 15.81 0.74 -11.66
C HIS A 175 15.13 -0.52 -12.21
N GLN A 176 13.95 -0.83 -11.68
CA GLN A 176 13.06 -1.79 -12.32
C GLN A 176 12.17 -1.03 -13.30
N THR A 177 12.13 -1.49 -14.55
CA THR A 177 11.22 -0.94 -15.55
C THR A 177 9.93 -1.73 -15.55
N VAL A 178 8.82 -1.02 -15.52
CA VAL A 178 7.50 -1.56 -15.86
C VAL A 178 7.26 -1.21 -17.33
N GLU A 179 7.15 -2.21 -18.20
CA GLU A 179 6.64 -1.99 -19.55
C GLU A 179 5.11 -1.91 -19.47
N LEU A 180 4.58 -0.74 -19.83
CA LEU A 180 3.14 -0.46 -19.87
C LEU A 180 2.59 -0.80 -21.25
#